data_0f970397060d9145e623bf839b966fbc
#
_entry.id   0f970397060d9145e623bf839b966fbc
#
_cell.length_a   1.000
_cell.length_b   1.000
_cell.length_c   1.000
_cell.angle_alpha   90.00
_cell.angle_beta   90.00
_cell.angle_gamma   90.00
#
_symmetry.space_group_name_H-M   'P 1'
#
loop_
_entity.id
_entity.type
_entity.pdbx_description
1 polymer ?
#
loop_
_entity_poly.entity_id
_entity_poly.type
_entity_poly.pdbx_seq_one_letter_code
_entity_poly.pdbx_strand_id
1 'polypeptide(L)'
;MAGLILGIDIGSSGLKATLLDVDKGIVAVAGEPINLFSDQIGWSEADTDQWWEALCTVIPKLVLEAGCTTEQILSVAVAGMVPAVVIADANGKALRRAILQNDARATKEIKELGAKLQEVDLLSLTGSQLTQQSVAPTALWLSRNEASKWSATKYIFGSYDWMATKLGANPHVELNWAIESGLYGFDKKPLEVVLEATSINWPDLLEVKQPGTLVGKVSQVSANETGLKVGTEIYVGGADHVLSAYGAGLIDNGDCLVKLGGAGDILAVSDKFFIDKRLYLDAHPIDGKWLPNGCMATSGSLLRWGQHLFGDVDLEVLDLEAETSAPGALVTLPYFLGEKSPLHDPDLRGVISGLHLGTSRGDLHRSFLEAIAYGFKQHFQVFKLLFLKL
;
A
#
# COMPACT_ATOMS: atom_id res chain seq x y z
N MET A 1 -10.69 26.70 21.05
CA MET A 1 -10.90 25.26 20.92
C MET A 1 -9.81 24.76 19.97
N ALA A 2 -9.09 23.73 20.36
CA ALA A 2 -8.09 23.12 19.46
C ALA A 2 -8.81 22.67 18.18
N GLY A 3 -8.18 22.87 17.04
CA GLY A 3 -8.73 22.45 15.76
C GLY A 3 -8.59 20.94 15.58
N LEU A 4 -9.56 20.34 14.89
CA LEU A 4 -9.55 18.92 14.57
C LEU A 4 -8.92 18.68 13.19
N ILE A 5 -8.24 17.55 13.06
CA ILE A 5 -7.69 17.05 11.79
C ILE A 5 -8.48 15.80 11.40
N LEU A 6 -8.91 15.73 10.14
CA LEU A 6 -9.58 14.56 9.57
C LEU A 6 -8.57 13.72 8.77
N GLY A 7 -8.32 12.51 9.21
CA GLY A 7 -7.62 11.48 8.44
C GLY A 7 -8.62 10.52 7.82
N ILE A 8 -8.46 10.20 6.53
CA ILE A 8 -9.29 9.25 5.78
C ILE A 8 -8.36 8.15 5.26
N ASP A 9 -8.80 6.88 5.36
CA ASP A 9 -8.07 5.72 4.82
C ASP A 9 -9.00 4.90 3.91
N ILE A 10 -8.59 4.75 2.65
CA ILE A 10 -9.29 3.95 1.64
C ILE A 10 -8.63 2.58 1.56
N GLY A 11 -9.10 1.65 2.39
CA GLY A 11 -8.63 0.27 2.40
C GLY A 11 -9.40 -0.63 1.42
N SER A 12 -8.94 -1.87 1.25
CA SER A 12 -9.57 -2.85 0.35
C SER A 12 -10.95 -3.33 0.82
N SER A 13 -11.24 -3.31 2.12
CA SER A 13 -12.49 -3.83 2.69
C SER A 13 -13.40 -2.73 3.26
N GLY A 14 -12.97 -1.49 3.29
CA GLY A 14 -13.72 -0.37 3.86
C GLY A 14 -12.97 0.93 3.81
N LEU A 15 -13.73 2.03 3.86
CA LEU A 15 -13.20 3.35 4.14
C LEU A 15 -13.30 3.59 5.64
N LYS A 16 -12.21 4.05 6.24
CA LYS A 16 -12.15 4.48 7.64
C LYS A 16 -11.80 5.95 7.71
N ALA A 17 -12.30 6.62 8.73
CA ALA A 17 -11.88 7.99 8.99
C ALA A 17 -11.72 8.22 10.49
N THR A 18 -10.82 9.13 10.84
CA THR A 18 -10.41 9.43 12.21
C THR A 18 -10.37 10.93 12.40
N LEU A 19 -10.96 11.41 13.49
CA LEU A 19 -10.77 12.77 13.97
C LEU A 19 -9.68 12.80 15.04
N LEU A 20 -8.68 13.64 14.83
CA LEU A 20 -7.57 13.87 15.74
C LEU A 20 -7.64 15.29 16.29
N ASP A 21 -7.64 15.41 17.61
CA ASP A 21 -7.37 16.66 18.34
C ASP A 21 -5.86 16.66 18.68
N VAL A 22 -5.16 17.72 18.31
CA VAL A 22 -3.69 17.79 18.47
C VAL A 22 -3.24 17.63 19.93
N ASP A 23 -4.08 18.07 20.88
CA ASP A 23 -3.75 18.03 22.30
C ASP A 23 -4.24 16.74 22.99
N LYS A 24 -5.32 16.12 22.48
CA LYS A 24 -6.01 14.99 23.14
C LYS A 24 -5.79 13.64 22.43
N GLY A 25 -5.27 13.66 21.21
CA GLY A 25 -5.15 12.47 20.38
C GLY A 25 -6.44 12.15 19.60
N ILE A 26 -6.68 10.88 19.32
CA ILE A 26 -7.86 10.42 18.56
C ILE A 26 -9.11 10.63 19.39
N VAL A 27 -10.09 11.37 18.83
CA VAL A 27 -11.37 11.69 19.48
C VAL A 27 -12.56 10.92 18.89
N ALA A 28 -12.50 10.48 17.65
CA ALA A 28 -13.50 9.61 17.02
C ALA A 28 -12.90 8.80 15.87
N VAL A 29 -13.47 7.60 15.65
CA VAL A 29 -13.13 6.73 14.52
C VAL A 29 -14.42 6.13 13.98
N ALA A 30 -14.67 6.27 12.69
CA ALA A 30 -15.80 5.63 12.03
C ALA A 30 -15.38 4.98 10.71
N GLY A 31 -16.18 4.03 10.23
CA GLY A 31 -15.90 3.38 8.95
C GLY A 31 -17.17 2.86 8.28
N GLU A 32 -17.04 2.64 6.99
CA GLU A 32 -18.04 1.99 6.14
C GLU A 32 -17.39 0.89 5.30
N PRO A 33 -18.04 -0.26 5.15
CA PRO A 33 -17.56 -1.30 4.28
C PRO A 33 -17.67 -0.87 2.81
N ILE A 34 -16.72 -1.34 2.00
CA ILE A 34 -16.76 -1.20 0.55
C ILE A 34 -16.59 -2.56 -0.10
N ASN A 35 -17.12 -2.71 -1.31
CA ASN A 35 -17.03 -3.95 -2.05
C ASN A 35 -15.85 -3.94 -3.02
N LEU A 36 -15.18 -5.08 -3.12
CA LEU A 36 -14.26 -5.35 -4.21
C LEU A 36 -14.97 -6.12 -5.30
N PHE A 37 -14.56 -5.91 -6.54
CA PHE A 37 -15.12 -6.55 -7.73
C PHE A 37 -14.04 -7.38 -8.42
N SER A 38 -14.39 -8.61 -8.78
CA SER A 38 -13.55 -9.55 -9.51
C SER A 38 -14.41 -10.26 -10.56
N ASP A 39 -14.90 -9.47 -11.53
CA ASP A 39 -15.83 -9.96 -12.55
C ASP A 39 -15.18 -10.97 -13.50
N GLN A 40 -13.86 -11.04 -13.55
CA GLN A 40 -13.07 -12.01 -14.31
C GLN A 40 -11.89 -12.51 -13.47
N ILE A 41 -11.39 -13.70 -13.80
CA ILE A 41 -10.21 -14.27 -13.12
C ILE A 41 -9.03 -13.32 -13.25
N GLY A 42 -8.42 -13.00 -12.11
CA GLY A 42 -7.27 -12.10 -12.03
C GLY A 42 -7.62 -10.61 -12.05
N TRP A 43 -8.89 -10.23 -12.15
CA TRP A 43 -9.32 -8.84 -12.02
C TRP A 43 -9.53 -8.48 -10.55
N SER A 44 -9.14 -7.28 -10.19
CA SER A 44 -9.38 -6.69 -8.88
C SER A 44 -9.69 -5.21 -9.04
N GLU A 45 -10.93 -4.83 -8.75
CA GLU A 45 -11.44 -3.48 -8.96
C GLU A 45 -12.18 -2.98 -7.72
N ALA A 46 -12.21 -1.65 -7.57
CA ALA A 46 -13.04 -0.96 -6.60
C ALA A 46 -13.83 0.17 -7.25
N ASP A 47 -15.03 0.40 -6.74
CA ASP A 47 -15.90 1.46 -7.26
C ASP A 47 -15.59 2.78 -6.53
N THR A 48 -15.16 3.77 -7.31
CA THR A 48 -14.85 5.11 -6.78
C THR A 48 -16.08 5.83 -6.22
N ASP A 49 -17.27 5.56 -6.76
CA ASP A 49 -18.51 6.14 -6.24
C ASP A 49 -18.82 5.56 -4.85
N GLN A 50 -18.56 4.28 -4.59
CA GLN A 50 -18.68 3.70 -3.25
C GLN A 50 -17.69 4.33 -2.26
N TRP A 51 -16.46 4.66 -2.67
CA TRP A 51 -15.54 5.39 -1.80
C TRP A 51 -16.09 6.74 -1.37
N TRP A 52 -16.68 7.47 -2.33
CA TRP A 52 -17.28 8.76 -2.07
C TRP A 52 -18.52 8.68 -1.17
N GLU A 53 -19.43 7.76 -1.45
CA GLU A 53 -20.62 7.51 -0.66
C GLU A 53 -20.28 7.09 0.77
N ALA A 54 -19.25 6.23 0.92
CA ALA A 54 -18.75 5.84 2.23
C ALA A 54 -18.22 7.06 3.02
N LEU A 55 -17.47 7.95 2.36
CA LEU A 55 -17.00 9.18 3.00
C LEU A 55 -18.16 10.07 3.45
N CYS A 56 -19.15 10.29 2.58
CA CYS A 56 -20.35 11.06 2.91
C CYS A 56 -21.13 10.47 4.09
N THR A 57 -21.10 9.14 4.25
CA THR A 57 -21.74 8.45 5.38
C THR A 57 -20.93 8.53 6.67
N VAL A 58 -19.60 8.45 6.56
CA VAL A 58 -18.69 8.39 7.71
C VAL A 58 -18.56 9.75 8.42
N ILE A 59 -18.52 10.87 7.68
CA ILE A 59 -18.32 12.20 8.27
C ILE A 59 -19.39 12.55 9.31
N PRO A 60 -20.70 12.42 9.06
CA PRO A 60 -21.72 12.67 10.07
C PRO A 60 -21.58 11.78 11.32
N LYS A 61 -21.19 10.52 11.15
CA LYS A 61 -20.95 9.59 12.27
C LYS A 61 -19.82 10.07 13.15
N LEU A 62 -18.69 10.48 12.54
CA LEU A 62 -17.53 11.00 13.26
C LEU A 62 -17.86 12.24 14.07
N VAL A 63 -18.57 13.19 13.46
CA VAL A 63 -18.96 14.46 14.10
C VAL A 63 -19.88 14.19 15.30
N LEU A 64 -20.83 13.26 15.14
CA LEU A 64 -21.74 12.86 16.22
C LEU A 64 -20.97 12.18 17.36
N GLU A 65 -20.08 11.25 17.06
CA GLU A 65 -19.28 10.51 18.06
C GLU A 65 -18.33 11.43 18.82
N ALA A 66 -17.68 12.36 18.11
CA ALA A 66 -16.78 13.34 18.71
C ALA A 66 -17.51 14.44 19.50
N GLY A 67 -18.83 14.57 19.35
CA GLY A 67 -19.61 15.67 19.94
C GLY A 67 -19.17 17.06 19.43
N CYS A 68 -18.74 17.14 18.17
CA CYS A 68 -18.21 18.36 17.54
C CYS A 68 -19.07 18.81 16.35
N THR A 69 -18.59 19.81 15.62
CA THR A 69 -19.16 20.25 14.35
C THR A 69 -18.08 20.23 13.27
N THR A 70 -18.47 20.13 12.00
CA THR A 70 -17.53 20.18 10.86
C THR A 70 -16.79 21.53 10.78
N GLU A 71 -17.30 22.59 11.38
CA GLU A 71 -16.63 23.89 11.51
C GLU A 71 -15.30 23.81 12.27
N GLN A 72 -15.13 22.81 13.12
CA GLN A 72 -13.94 22.59 13.93
C GLN A 72 -12.85 21.79 13.19
N ILE A 73 -13.20 21.18 12.04
CA ILE A 73 -12.27 20.43 11.21
C ILE A 73 -11.47 21.43 10.36
N LEU A 74 -10.20 21.57 10.66
CA LEU A 74 -9.30 22.54 10.02
C LEU A 74 -8.67 22.00 8.75
N SER A 75 -8.37 20.69 8.73
CA SER A 75 -7.68 20.07 7.61
C SER A 75 -8.09 18.62 7.41
N VAL A 76 -7.87 18.13 6.20
CA VAL A 76 -8.11 16.76 5.79
C VAL A 76 -6.92 16.22 4.98
N ALA A 77 -6.59 14.95 5.20
CA ALA A 77 -5.67 14.20 4.37
C ALA A 77 -6.22 12.78 4.13
N VAL A 78 -5.86 12.20 2.99
CA VAL A 78 -6.36 10.88 2.57
C VAL A 78 -5.20 9.91 2.39
N ALA A 79 -5.25 8.78 3.07
CA ALA A 79 -4.42 7.60 2.84
C ALA A 79 -5.18 6.58 1.99
N GLY A 80 -4.48 5.68 1.37
CA GLY A 80 -5.13 4.58 0.67
C GLY A 80 -4.19 3.60 0.01
N MET A 81 -4.79 2.61 -0.63
CA MET A 81 -4.10 1.54 -1.35
C MET A 81 -3.24 2.09 -2.49
N VAL A 82 -2.05 1.52 -2.65
CA VAL A 82 -1.07 1.93 -3.65
C VAL A 82 -0.44 0.70 -4.34
N PRO A 83 -0.14 0.82 -5.64
CA PRO A 83 -0.73 1.78 -6.57
C PRO A 83 -2.12 1.30 -7.03
N ALA A 84 -3.15 2.07 -6.76
CA ALA A 84 -4.43 1.94 -7.44
C ALA A 84 -4.44 2.85 -8.67
N VAL A 85 -5.18 2.47 -9.72
CA VAL A 85 -5.26 3.25 -10.97
C VAL A 85 -6.68 3.73 -11.18
N VAL A 86 -6.88 5.03 -11.04
CA VAL A 86 -8.13 5.72 -11.36
C VAL A 86 -7.91 6.58 -12.59
N ILE A 87 -8.57 6.25 -13.71
CA ILE A 87 -8.60 7.11 -14.88
C ILE A 87 -9.82 8.02 -14.82
N ALA A 88 -9.62 9.32 -15.01
CA ALA A 88 -10.66 10.33 -14.88
C ALA A 88 -10.68 11.32 -16.05
N ASP A 89 -11.86 11.92 -16.31
CA ASP A 89 -12.06 12.99 -17.28
C ASP A 89 -11.51 14.34 -16.78
N ALA A 90 -11.68 15.38 -17.58
CA ALA A 90 -11.24 16.74 -17.26
C ALA A 90 -11.94 17.36 -16.02
N ASN A 91 -13.06 16.80 -15.59
CA ASN A 91 -13.79 17.23 -14.39
C ASN A 91 -13.41 16.38 -13.16
N GLY A 92 -12.46 15.45 -13.27
CA GLY A 92 -12.07 14.54 -12.22
C GLY A 92 -13.04 13.37 -11.99
N LYS A 93 -14.05 13.19 -12.86
CA LYS A 93 -14.97 12.06 -12.79
C LYS A 93 -14.28 10.79 -13.26
N ALA A 94 -14.28 9.75 -12.44
CA ALA A 94 -13.75 8.46 -12.83
C ALA A 94 -14.54 7.87 -14.03
N LEU A 95 -13.81 7.35 -15.00
CA LEU A 95 -14.37 6.81 -16.24
C LEU A 95 -14.72 5.33 -16.14
N ARG A 96 -14.26 4.70 -15.07
CA ARG A 96 -14.50 3.31 -14.73
C ARG A 96 -14.13 3.05 -13.26
N ARG A 97 -14.44 1.84 -12.75
CA ARG A 97 -13.90 1.36 -11.48
C ARG A 97 -12.38 1.43 -11.47
N ALA A 98 -11.80 1.75 -10.32
CA ALA A 98 -10.36 1.73 -10.10
C ALA A 98 -9.80 0.32 -10.28
N ILE A 99 -8.63 0.19 -10.88
CA ILE A 99 -7.86 -1.06 -10.96
C ILE A 99 -6.90 -1.08 -9.78
N LEU A 100 -6.90 -2.18 -9.01
CA LEU A 100 -6.13 -2.28 -7.77
C LEU A 100 -4.76 -2.94 -7.99
N GLN A 101 -3.86 -2.80 -7.03
CA GLN A 101 -2.47 -3.27 -7.08
C GLN A 101 -2.31 -4.79 -7.25
N ASN A 102 -3.32 -5.57 -6.93
CA ASN A 102 -3.33 -7.03 -7.08
C ASN A 102 -4.03 -7.51 -8.35
N ASP A 103 -4.37 -6.60 -9.26
CA ASP A 103 -4.98 -6.94 -10.55
C ASP A 103 -3.95 -7.52 -11.51
N ALA A 104 -4.28 -8.64 -12.13
CA ALA A 104 -3.37 -9.37 -13.03
C ALA A 104 -3.77 -9.31 -14.52
N ARG A 105 -4.74 -8.41 -14.88
CA ARG A 105 -5.24 -8.34 -16.26
C ARG A 105 -4.17 -7.99 -17.29
N ALA A 106 -3.17 -7.19 -16.92
CA ALA A 106 -2.11 -6.68 -17.78
C ALA A 106 -0.87 -7.60 -17.85
N THR A 107 -0.97 -8.88 -17.44
CA THR A 107 0.17 -9.82 -17.42
C THR A 107 0.86 -9.96 -18.78
N LYS A 108 0.11 -9.85 -19.89
CA LYS A 108 0.68 -9.89 -21.25
C LYS A 108 1.49 -8.63 -21.54
N GLU A 109 0.96 -7.48 -21.15
CA GLU A 109 1.59 -6.17 -21.32
C GLU A 109 2.85 -6.04 -20.45
N ILE A 110 2.88 -6.62 -19.26
CA ILE A 110 4.10 -6.71 -18.42
C ILE A 110 5.23 -7.43 -19.18
N LYS A 111 4.93 -8.59 -19.78
CA LYS A 111 5.93 -9.34 -20.55
C LYS A 111 6.41 -8.59 -21.79
N GLU A 112 5.48 -7.93 -22.51
CA GLU A 112 5.80 -7.13 -23.68
C GLU A 112 6.70 -5.94 -23.33
N LEU A 113 6.33 -5.17 -22.32
CA LEU A 113 7.12 -4.01 -21.88
C LEU A 113 8.45 -4.45 -21.24
N GLY A 114 8.47 -5.54 -20.48
CA GLY A 114 9.69 -6.10 -19.93
C GLY A 114 10.71 -6.46 -21.01
N ALA A 115 10.26 -7.01 -22.15
CA ALA A 115 11.15 -7.29 -23.28
C ALA A 115 11.69 -6.00 -23.95
N LYS A 116 10.88 -4.94 -24.01
CA LYS A 116 11.32 -3.65 -24.58
C LYS A 116 12.27 -2.89 -23.64
N LEU A 117 12.10 -3.06 -22.33
CA LEU A 117 12.84 -2.33 -21.29
C LEU A 117 13.96 -3.15 -20.66
N GLN A 118 14.35 -4.30 -21.24
CA GLN A 118 15.34 -5.21 -20.68
C GLN A 118 16.72 -4.58 -20.43
N GLU A 119 17.10 -3.57 -21.20
CA GLU A 119 18.37 -2.84 -21.08
C GLU A 119 18.24 -1.61 -20.14
N VAL A 120 17.04 -1.34 -19.59
CA VAL A 120 16.81 -0.21 -18.70
C VAL A 120 16.87 -0.69 -17.26
N ASP A 121 17.73 -0.08 -16.46
CA ASP A 121 17.80 -0.37 -15.01
C ASP A 121 16.64 0.34 -14.28
N LEU A 122 15.43 -0.23 -14.43
CA LEU A 122 14.22 0.30 -13.77
C LEU A 122 14.37 0.31 -12.25
N LEU A 123 15.06 -0.66 -11.67
CA LEU A 123 15.29 -0.72 -10.22
C LEU A 123 16.00 0.53 -9.71
N SER A 124 17.03 0.98 -10.42
CA SER A 124 17.74 2.21 -10.05
C SER A 124 16.91 3.48 -10.25
N LEU A 125 15.89 3.44 -11.11
CA LEU A 125 15.05 4.60 -11.41
C LEU A 125 13.83 4.71 -10.49
N THR A 126 13.24 3.58 -10.09
CA THR A 126 11.95 3.53 -9.38
C THR A 126 11.97 2.68 -8.11
N GLY A 127 13.07 2.01 -7.78
CA GLY A 127 13.15 1.08 -6.65
C GLY A 127 12.49 -0.27 -6.90
N SER A 128 11.88 -0.52 -8.07
CA SER A 128 11.24 -1.78 -8.40
C SER A 128 11.41 -2.17 -9.87
N GLN A 129 11.22 -3.46 -10.15
CA GLN A 129 11.10 -3.96 -11.52
C GLN A 129 9.65 -3.80 -12.00
N LEU A 130 9.45 -4.00 -13.31
CA LEU A 130 8.11 -4.00 -13.89
C LEU A 130 7.31 -5.20 -13.36
N THR A 131 6.19 -4.93 -12.70
CA THR A 131 5.32 -5.93 -12.06
C THR A 131 3.84 -5.66 -12.37
N GLN A 132 2.95 -6.47 -11.84
CA GLN A 132 1.50 -6.20 -11.93
C GLN A 132 1.07 -4.90 -11.23
N GLN A 133 1.87 -4.38 -10.32
CA GLN A 133 1.63 -3.10 -9.66
C GLN A 133 1.99 -1.91 -10.56
N SER A 134 2.84 -2.11 -11.58
CA SER A 134 3.26 -1.03 -12.48
C SER A 134 2.09 -0.50 -13.31
N VAL A 135 1.97 0.81 -13.42
CA VAL A 135 0.84 1.45 -14.10
C VAL A 135 0.97 1.42 -15.63
N ALA A 136 2.19 1.45 -16.17
CA ALA A 136 2.40 1.44 -17.63
C ALA A 136 1.79 0.21 -18.34
N PRO A 137 1.94 -1.04 -17.84
CA PRO A 137 1.23 -2.19 -18.42
C PRO A 137 -0.29 -2.05 -18.36
N THR A 138 -0.82 -1.56 -17.24
CA THR A 138 -2.26 -1.33 -17.05
C THR A 138 -2.78 -0.27 -18.04
N ALA A 139 -2.04 0.81 -18.25
CA ALA A 139 -2.38 1.84 -19.25
C ALA A 139 -2.36 1.28 -20.67
N LEU A 140 -1.35 0.47 -21.01
CA LEU A 140 -1.27 -0.20 -22.30
C LEU A 140 -2.45 -1.15 -22.51
N TRP A 141 -2.85 -1.91 -21.48
CA TRP A 141 -4.05 -2.75 -21.53
C TRP A 141 -5.31 -1.91 -21.75
N LEU A 142 -5.49 -0.82 -21.00
CA LEU A 142 -6.65 0.08 -21.12
C LEU A 142 -6.75 0.68 -22.52
N SER A 143 -5.64 1.13 -23.08
CA SER A 143 -5.60 1.71 -24.43
C SER A 143 -6.06 0.72 -25.51
N ARG A 144 -5.82 -0.59 -25.32
CA ARG A 144 -6.18 -1.65 -26.25
C ARG A 144 -7.58 -2.18 -26.07
N ASN A 145 -8.02 -2.31 -24.80
CA ASN A 145 -9.27 -3.02 -24.48
C ASN A 145 -10.42 -2.07 -24.11
N GLU A 146 -10.11 -0.84 -23.69
CA GLU A 146 -11.08 0.20 -23.34
C GLU A 146 -10.72 1.54 -24.00
N ALA A 147 -10.43 1.50 -25.32
CA ALA A 147 -9.88 2.62 -26.08
C ALA A 147 -10.69 3.92 -25.97
N SER A 148 -12.02 3.83 -25.92
CA SER A 148 -12.89 5.00 -25.76
C SER A 148 -12.72 5.70 -24.41
N LYS A 149 -12.56 4.92 -23.32
CA LYS A 149 -12.31 5.47 -22.00
C LYS A 149 -10.88 6.02 -21.91
N TRP A 150 -9.91 5.29 -22.49
CA TRP A 150 -8.53 5.77 -22.53
C TRP A 150 -8.41 7.12 -23.27
N SER A 151 -9.06 7.26 -24.43
CA SER A 151 -9.05 8.52 -25.19
C SER A 151 -9.76 9.68 -24.49
N ALA A 152 -10.69 9.39 -23.58
CA ALA A 152 -11.39 10.40 -22.76
C ALA A 152 -10.63 10.71 -21.45
N THR A 153 -9.57 9.97 -21.13
CA THR A 153 -8.81 10.15 -19.89
C THR A 153 -8.01 11.46 -19.96
N LYS A 154 -8.22 12.30 -18.96
CA LYS A 154 -7.41 13.53 -18.76
C LYS A 154 -6.42 13.33 -17.63
N TYR A 155 -6.78 12.57 -16.60
CA TYR A 155 -5.97 12.36 -15.41
C TYR A 155 -5.86 10.88 -15.06
N ILE A 156 -4.71 10.49 -14.52
CA ILE A 156 -4.46 9.18 -13.89
C ILE A 156 -4.08 9.46 -12.44
N PHE A 157 -4.81 8.88 -11.49
CA PHE A 157 -4.64 9.09 -10.06
C PHE A 157 -4.41 7.78 -9.31
N GLY A 158 -3.84 7.88 -8.11
CA GLY A 158 -4.03 6.93 -7.04
C GLY A 158 -5.43 7.04 -6.40
N SER A 159 -5.77 6.12 -5.50
CA SER A 159 -7.05 6.14 -4.80
C SER A 159 -7.24 7.42 -3.97
N TYR A 160 -6.23 7.74 -3.18
CA TYR A 160 -6.23 8.88 -2.26
C TYR A 160 -6.05 10.24 -2.98
N ASP A 161 -5.29 10.29 -4.08
CA ASP A 161 -5.14 11.50 -4.90
C ASP A 161 -6.45 11.87 -5.60
N TRP A 162 -7.15 10.84 -6.12
CA TRP A 162 -8.48 11.03 -6.69
C TRP A 162 -9.47 11.56 -5.66
N MET A 163 -9.50 10.96 -4.46
CA MET A 163 -10.40 11.39 -3.38
C MET A 163 -10.09 12.84 -2.94
N ALA A 164 -8.81 13.18 -2.79
CA ALA A 164 -8.39 14.54 -2.46
C ALA A 164 -8.83 15.54 -3.55
N THR A 165 -8.67 15.17 -4.83
CA THR A 165 -9.11 15.99 -5.97
C THR A 165 -10.63 16.14 -5.98
N LYS A 166 -11.39 15.08 -5.71
CA LYS A 166 -12.85 15.15 -5.60
C LYS A 166 -13.31 16.02 -4.44
N LEU A 167 -12.57 16.08 -3.33
CA LEU A 167 -12.82 17.02 -2.23
C LEU A 167 -12.59 18.49 -2.63
N GLY A 168 -11.71 18.75 -3.60
CA GLY A 168 -11.43 20.11 -4.08
C GLY A 168 -9.93 20.44 -4.18
N ALA A 169 -9.03 19.45 -4.04
CA ALA A 169 -7.62 19.63 -4.29
C ALA A 169 -7.34 19.86 -5.79
N ASN A 170 -6.26 20.57 -6.09
CA ASN A 170 -5.71 20.59 -7.43
C ASN A 170 -5.23 19.18 -7.83
N PRO A 171 -5.43 18.75 -9.09
CA PRO A 171 -4.96 17.45 -9.55
C PRO A 171 -3.45 17.28 -9.33
N HIS A 172 -3.08 16.19 -8.67
CA HIS A 172 -1.69 15.82 -8.34
C HIS A 172 -1.59 14.31 -8.15
N VAL A 173 -0.39 13.80 -8.02
CA VAL A 173 -0.10 12.46 -7.50
C VAL A 173 0.91 12.54 -6.36
N GLU A 174 0.75 11.67 -5.38
CA GLU A 174 1.66 11.59 -4.24
C GLU A 174 2.93 10.82 -4.62
N LEU A 175 4.03 11.13 -3.95
CA LEU A 175 5.37 10.67 -4.27
C LEU A 175 5.50 9.13 -4.29
N ASN A 176 4.94 8.40 -3.31
CA ASN A 176 5.04 6.93 -3.31
C ASN A 176 4.18 6.32 -4.42
N TRP A 177 2.99 6.87 -4.68
CA TRP A 177 2.24 6.44 -5.86
C TRP A 177 3.03 6.66 -7.14
N ALA A 178 3.67 7.82 -7.28
CA ALA A 178 4.46 8.14 -8.46
C ALA A 178 5.61 7.12 -8.66
N ILE A 179 6.35 6.81 -7.61
CA ILE A 179 7.48 5.87 -7.63
C ILE A 179 6.97 4.44 -7.92
N GLU A 180 6.01 3.96 -7.14
CA GLU A 180 5.48 2.60 -7.25
C GLU A 180 4.74 2.35 -8.56
N SER A 181 4.17 3.40 -9.17
CA SER A 181 3.57 3.31 -10.50
C SER A 181 4.55 2.91 -11.60
N GLY A 182 5.85 3.16 -11.38
CA GLY A 182 6.89 3.01 -12.39
C GLY A 182 6.81 4.04 -13.52
N LEU A 183 5.99 5.09 -13.38
CA LEU A 183 5.86 6.17 -14.35
C LEU A 183 6.78 7.35 -14.06
N TYR A 184 7.28 7.47 -12.83
CA TYR A 184 8.15 8.55 -12.38
C TYR A 184 9.39 8.00 -11.71
N GLY A 185 10.48 8.73 -11.86
CA GLY A 185 11.71 8.45 -11.13
C GLY A 185 11.71 9.07 -9.72
N PHE A 186 12.71 8.73 -8.93
CA PHE A 186 12.94 9.33 -7.61
C PHE A 186 13.18 10.85 -7.66
N ASP A 187 13.53 11.38 -8.84
CA ASP A 187 13.64 12.82 -9.10
C ASP A 187 12.28 13.49 -9.36
N LYS A 188 11.18 12.76 -9.19
CA LYS A 188 9.79 13.19 -9.38
C LYS A 188 9.44 13.54 -10.84
N LYS A 189 10.26 13.13 -11.81
CA LYS A 189 10.01 13.37 -13.24
C LYS A 189 9.47 12.12 -13.90
N PRO A 190 8.61 12.31 -14.94
CA PRO A 190 8.18 11.22 -15.79
C PRO A 190 9.37 10.45 -16.40
N LEU A 191 9.25 9.14 -16.46
CA LEU A 191 10.23 8.26 -17.09
C LEU A 191 9.88 8.09 -18.59
N GLU A 192 10.39 9.01 -19.40
CA GLU A 192 10.13 9.03 -20.85
C GLU A 192 10.39 7.67 -21.51
N VAL A 193 11.45 6.97 -21.10
CA VAL A 193 11.77 5.64 -21.63
C VAL A 193 10.64 4.61 -21.39
N VAL A 194 9.92 4.70 -20.27
CA VAL A 194 8.78 3.82 -19.96
C VAL A 194 7.55 4.26 -20.77
N LEU A 195 7.29 5.57 -20.87
CA LEU A 195 6.17 6.11 -21.61
C LEU A 195 6.29 5.76 -23.10
N GLU A 196 7.44 5.99 -23.70
CA GLU A 196 7.74 5.68 -25.12
C GLU A 196 7.62 4.18 -25.42
N ALA A 197 8.08 3.31 -24.51
CA ALA A 197 7.99 1.85 -24.68
C ALA A 197 6.55 1.36 -24.88
N THR A 198 5.56 2.04 -24.31
CA THR A 198 4.14 1.69 -24.48
C THR A 198 3.60 2.03 -25.88
N SER A 199 4.17 3.03 -26.54
CA SER A 199 3.71 3.55 -27.84
C SER A 199 2.23 3.98 -27.87
N ILE A 200 1.69 4.46 -26.72
CA ILE A 200 0.33 4.97 -26.60
C ILE A 200 0.34 6.49 -26.41
N ASN A 201 -0.80 7.14 -26.68
CA ASN A 201 -0.97 8.53 -26.32
C ASN A 201 -1.31 8.62 -24.82
N TRP A 202 -0.37 9.14 -24.04
CA TRP A 202 -0.57 9.38 -22.62
C TRP A 202 -1.35 10.67 -22.39
N PRO A 203 -2.24 10.72 -21.38
CA PRO A 203 -2.72 12.01 -20.86
C PRO A 203 -1.54 12.77 -20.23
N ASP A 204 -1.75 14.06 -19.94
CA ASP A 204 -0.75 14.84 -19.22
C ASP A 204 -0.47 14.19 -17.86
N LEU A 205 0.79 13.88 -17.58
CA LEU A 205 1.18 13.35 -16.29
C LEU A 205 1.13 14.46 -15.23
N LEU A 206 0.63 14.11 -14.05
CA LEU A 206 0.39 15.06 -12.97
C LEU A 206 1.68 15.41 -12.22
N GLU A 207 1.69 16.57 -11.59
CA GLU A 207 2.79 16.99 -10.73
C GLU A 207 2.86 16.11 -9.48
N VAL A 208 4.06 15.64 -9.15
CA VAL A 208 4.32 14.84 -7.96
C VAL A 208 4.42 15.74 -6.73
N LYS A 209 3.64 15.45 -5.71
CA LYS A 209 3.64 16.19 -4.44
C LYS A 209 4.12 15.33 -3.28
N GLN A 210 4.80 15.97 -2.33
CA GLN A 210 5.24 15.35 -1.09
C GLN A 210 4.05 15.27 -0.10
N PRO A 211 3.92 14.19 0.70
CA PRO A 211 2.98 14.15 1.83
C PRO A 211 3.07 15.41 2.71
N GLY A 212 1.94 15.90 3.19
CA GLY A 212 1.86 17.12 3.99
C GLY A 212 1.88 18.43 3.19
N THR A 213 1.97 18.40 1.86
CA THR A 213 1.84 19.60 1.01
C THR A 213 0.39 20.06 0.95
N LEU A 214 0.12 21.35 1.13
CA LEU A 214 -1.21 21.94 0.91
C LEU A 214 -1.51 21.92 -0.58
N VAL A 215 -2.62 21.27 -0.99
CA VAL A 215 -3.00 21.08 -2.41
C VAL A 215 -4.35 21.68 -2.77
N GLY A 216 -5.10 22.17 -1.81
CA GLY A 216 -6.38 22.79 -2.08
C GLY A 216 -7.24 22.99 -0.84
N LYS A 217 -8.51 23.25 -1.07
CA LYS A 217 -9.51 23.43 -0.03
C LYS A 217 -10.80 22.76 -0.44
N VAL A 218 -11.54 22.25 0.53
CA VAL A 218 -12.86 21.64 0.30
C VAL A 218 -13.74 22.60 -0.49
N SER A 219 -14.23 22.15 -1.64
CA SER A 219 -15.05 22.92 -2.56
C SER A 219 -16.49 23.05 -2.05
N GLN A 220 -17.25 23.99 -2.59
CA GLN A 220 -18.67 24.14 -2.25
C GLN A 220 -19.48 22.89 -2.60
N VAL A 221 -19.15 22.23 -3.75
CA VAL A 221 -19.83 21.02 -4.18
C VAL A 221 -19.59 19.90 -3.19
N SER A 222 -18.34 19.63 -2.85
CA SER A 222 -17.98 18.58 -1.90
C SER A 222 -18.48 18.84 -0.49
N ALA A 223 -18.50 20.11 -0.07
CA ALA A 223 -19.07 20.50 1.22
C ALA A 223 -20.57 20.18 1.31
N ASN A 224 -21.32 20.44 0.24
CA ASN A 224 -22.75 20.12 0.20
C ASN A 224 -23.04 18.60 0.29
N GLU A 225 -22.14 17.76 -0.23
CA GLU A 225 -22.31 16.32 -0.23
C GLU A 225 -21.78 15.66 1.06
N THR A 226 -20.63 16.11 1.56
CA THR A 226 -19.96 15.52 2.71
C THR A 226 -20.34 16.17 4.05
N GLY A 227 -20.89 17.37 4.04
CA GLY A 227 -21.12 18.17 5.23
C GLY A 227 -19.87 18.85 5.80
N LEU A 228 -18.69 18.67 5.17
CA LEU A 228 -17.48 19.38 5.55
C LEU A 228 -17.63 20.89 5.33
N LYS A 229 -16.90 21.68 6.10
CA LYS A 229 -16.85 23.13 5.90
C LYS A 229 -16.14 23.48 4.59
N VAL A 230 -16.75 24.39 3.82
CA VAL A 230 -16.10 25.01 2.66
C VAL A 230 -14.80 25.68 3.08
N GLY A 231 -13.72 25.42 2.37
CA GLY A 231 -12.44 26.04 2.66
C GLY A 231 -11.58 25.27 3.67
N THR A 232 -12.05 24.12 4.24
CA THR A 232 -11.18 23.20 4.99
C THR A 232 -9.98 22.83 4.15
N GLU A 233 -8.78 22.96 4.68
CA GLU A 233 -7.54 22.73 3.96
C GLU A 233 -7.35 21.26 3.63
N ILE A 234 -6.90 20.97 2.39
CA ILE A 234 -6.61 19.60 1.92
C ILE A 234 -5.11 19.46 1.75
N TYR A 235 -4.54 18.52 2.49
CA TYR A 235 -3.13 18.19 2.41
C TYR A 235 -2.94 16.85 1.70
N VAL A 236 -1.81 16.70 0.99
CA VAL A 236 -1.41 15.42 0.42
C VAL A 236 -1.27 14.41 1.55
N GLY A 237 -1.98 13.31 1.43
CA GLY A 237 -1.84 12.16 2.31
C GLY A 237 -0.77 11.20 1.79
N GLY A 238 -1.13 9.95 1.47
CA GLY A 238 -0.17 9.02 0.86
C GLY A 238 -0.53 7.55 0.99
N ALA A 239 0.42 6.72 0.64
CA ALA A 239 0.33 5.27 0.71
C ALA A 239 0.03 4.79 2.13
N ASP A 240 -0.95 3.90 2.27
CA ASP A 240 -1.45 3.40 3.56
C ASP A 240 -0.34 2.77 4.42
N HIS A 241 0.51 1.94 3.84
CA HIS A 241 1.60 1.27 4.56
C HIS A 241 2.68 2.26 5.02
N VAL A 242 2.99 3.29 4.23
CA VAL A 242 3.95 4.35 4.56
C VAL A 242 3.41 5.22 5.70
N LEU A 243 2.16 5.68 5.58
CA LEU A 243 1.54 6.52 6.61
C LEU A 243 1.25 5.74 7.89
N SER A 244 0.94 4.43 7.80
CA SER A 244 0.81 3.58 9.00
C SER A 244 2.13 3.40 9.73
N ALA A 245 3.25 3.28 9.01
CA ALA A 245 4.58 3.24 9.61
C ALA A 245 4.92 4.55 10.33
N TYR A 246 4.68 5.69 9.66
CA TYR A 246 4.85 7.01 10.27
C TYR A 246 3.98 7.20 11.50
N GLY A 247 2.70 6.84 11.43
CA GLY A 247 1.76 6.89 12.55
C GLY A 247 2.12 5.95 13.71
N ALA A 248 2.84 4.87 13.45
CA ALA A 248 3.41 3.98 14.47
C ALA A 248 4.71 4.53 15.12
N GLY A 249 5.18 5.70 14.69
CA GLY A 249 6.33 6.38 15.26
C GLY A 249 7.66 6.10 14.55
N LEU A 250 7.67 5.62 13.33
CA LEU A 250 8.88 5.53 12.52
C LEU A 250 9.26 6.93 12.05
N ILE A 251 10.19 7.58 12.73
CA ILE A 251 10.56 8.98 12.51
C ILE A 251 12.08 9.14 12.35
N ASP A 252 12.84 8.51 13.22
CA ASP A 252 14.29 8.72 13.29
C ASP A 252 15.06 7.64 12.54
N ASN A 253 16.23 8.02 12.01
CA ASN A 253 17.09 7.09 11.29
C ASN A 253 17.41 5.84 12.14
N GLY A 254 17.08 4.67 11.61
CA GLY A 254 17.22 3.38 12.28
C GLY A 254 15.97 2.89 13.02
N ASP A 255 14.92 3.70 13.16
CA ASP A 255 13.63 3.19 13.61
C ASP A 255 13.17 2.07 12.69
N CYS A 256 12.62 1.01 13.29
CA CYS A 256 12.20 -0.18 12.55
C CYS A 256 10.85 -0.69 13.05
N LEU A 257 9.97 -1.02 12.14
CA LEU A 257 8.67 -1.64 12.37
C LEU A 257 8.66 -3.04 11.80
N VAL A 258 8.25 -4.01 12.60
CA VAL A 258 7.87 -5.37 12.16
C VAL A 258 6.36 -5.49 12.29
N LYS A 259 5.69 -5.73 11.17
CA LYS A 259 4.23 -5.91 11.12
C LYS A 259 3.91 -7.37 10.90
N LEU A 260 3.25 -7.97 11.90
CA LEU A 260 2.85 -9.38 11.89
C LEU A 260 1.39 -9.48 11.43
N GLY A 261 1.21 -9.68 10.13
CA GLY A 261 -0.08 -9.94 9.50
C GLY A 261 -0.16 -11.34 8.91
N GLY A 262 -1.05 -11.59 7.97
CA GLY A 262 -1.05 -12.82 7.16
C GLY A 262 0.26 -12.96 6.37
N ALA A 263 0.68 -11.89 5.70
CA ALA A 263 2.04 -11.60 5.27
C ALA A 263 2.83 -10.96 6.42
N GLY A 264 4.13 -10.77 6.24
CA GLY A 264 4.98 -10.10 7.23
C GLY A 264 5.71 -8.93 6.59
N ASP A 265 5.52 -7.71 7.09
CA ASP A 265 6.22 -6.54 6.57
C ASP A 265 7.28 -6.06 7.56
N ILE A 266 8.37 -5.54 7.04
CA ILE A 266 9.42 -4.89 7.82
C ILE A 266 9.83 -3.60 7.12
N LEU A 267 9.79 -2.48 7.86
CA LEU A 267 10.14 -1.16 7.36
C LEU A 267 11.19 -0.56 8.29
N ALA A 268 12.10 0.22 7.72
CA ALA A 268 13.07 0.97 8.53
C ALA A 268 13.23 2.39 7.98
N VAL A 269 13.55 3.35 8.85
CA VAL A 269 13.82 4.73 8.45
C VAL A 269 15.29 4.90 8.10
N SER A 270 15.56 5.56 6.98
CA SER A 270 16.92 5.94 6.56
C SER A 270 16.99 7.40 6.15
N ASP A 271 17.99 8.12 6.66
CA ASP A 271 18.37 9.47 6.18
C ASP A 271 19.18 9.43 4.88
N LYS A 272 19.46 8.24 4.37
CA LYS A 272 20.24 8.04 3.15
C LYS A 272 19.42 7.34 2.09
N PHE A 273 19.49 7.86 0.88
CA PHE A 273 18.99 7.19 -0.30
C PHE A 273 19.92 6.02 -0.66
N PHE A 274 19.34 4.83 -0.79
CA PHE A 274 20.04 3.67 -1.36
C PHE A 274 19.03 2.72 -1.99
N ILE A 275 19.46 1.99 -3.01
CA ILE A 275 18.68 0.95 -3.66
C ILE A 275 19.39 -0.38 -3.44
N ASP A 276 18.63 -1.37 -3.02
CA ASP A 276 19.11 -2.75 -2.91
C ASP A 276 18.05 -3.68 -3.54
N LYS A 277 18.46 -4.51 -4.50
CA LYS A 277 17.56 -5.42 -5.24
C LYS A 277 16.80 -6.43 -4.36
N ARG A 278 17.17 -6.56 -3.11
CA ARG A 278 16.53 -7.45 -2.13
C ARG A 278 15.41 -6.79 -1.37
N LEU A 279 15.26 -5.46 -1.47
CA LEU A 279 14.29 -4.66 -0.74
C LEU A 279 13.47 -3.80 -1.70
N TYR A 280 12.38 -3.27 -1.20
CA TYR A 280 11.66 -2.14 -1.80
C TYR A 280 12.13 -0.84 -1.16
N LEU A 281 11.90 0.27 -1.83
CA LEU A 281 12.27 1.59 -1.32
C LEU A 281 11.12 2.57 -1.54
N ASP A 282 10.55 3.04 -0.43
CA ASP A 282 9.56 4.12 -0.44
C ASP A 282 10.17 5.42 0.10
N ALA A 283 9.54 6.52 -0.26
CA ALA A 283 9.84 7.82 0.33
C ALA A 283 9.12 7.95 1.67
N HIS A 284 9.84 8.44 2.69
CA HIS A 284 9.25 8.76 3.97
C HIS A 284 8.40 10.04 3.87
N PRO A 285 7.31 10.19 4.67
CA PRO A 285 6.52 11.43 4.70
C PRO A 285 7.33 12.68 5.07
N ILE A 286 8.40 12.52 5.87
CA ILE A 286 9.36 13.60 6.16
C ILE A 286 10.35 13.69 5.00
N ASP A 287 10.45 14.86 4.41
CA ASP A 287 11.35 15.12 3.27
C ASP A 287 12.82 14.78 3.62
N GLY A 288 13.51 14.20 2.65
CA GLY A 288 14.90 13.77 2.79
C GLY A 288 15.10 12.43 3.51
N LYS A 289 14.03 11.78 3.97
CA LYS A 289 14.08 10.44 4.57
C LYS A 289 13.46 9.39 3.63
N TRP A 290 13.84 8.14 3.86
CA TRP A 290 13.47 6.98 3.05
C TRP A 290 12.98 5.84 3.94
N LEU A 291 12.17 4.96 3.37
CA LEU A 291 11.67 3.75 4.01
C LEU A 291 12.08 2.51 3.20
N PRO A 292 13.34 2.03 3.33
CA PRO A 292 13.64 0.70 2.85
C PRO A 292 12.76 -0.30 3.57
N ASN A 293 12.16 -1.20 2.81
CA ASN A 293 11.20 -2.13 3.36
C ASN A 293 11.26 -3.50 2.69
N GLY A 294 10.69 -4.48 3.36
CA GLY A 294 10.58 -5.83 2.87
C GLY A 294 9.26 -6.46 3.26
N CYS A 295 8.85 -7.45 2.49
CA CYS A 295 7.60 -8.15 2.71
C CYS A 295 7.82 -9.66 2.52
N MET A 296 7.53 -10.44 3.55
CA MET A 296 7.41 -11.90 3.49
C MET A 296 6.03 -12.26 2.96
N ALA A 297 5.96 -13.13 1.96
CA ALA A 297 4.68 -13.59 1.41
C ALA A 297 3.82 -14.35 2.44
N THR A 298 4.47 -15.04 3.37
CA THR A 298 3.82 -15.89 4.37
C THR A 298 4.33 -15.59 5.78
N SER A 299 3.46 -15.21 6.69
CA SER A 299 3.73 -14.99 8.11
C SER A 299 2.60 -15.62 8.96
N GLY A 300 1.69 -14.84 9.53
CA GLY A 300 0.54 -15.36 10.29
C GLY A 300 -0.37 -16.30 9.49
N SER A 301 -0.36 -16.21 8.15
CA SER A 301 -1.05 -17.19 7.29
C SER A 301 -0.48 -18.61 7.44
N LEU A 302 0.81 -18.78 7.73
CA LEU A 302 1.40 -20.08 8.04
C LEU A 302 0.82 -20.67 9.33
N LEU A 303 0.67 -19.84 10.36
CA LEU A 303 0.08 -20.28 11.64
C LEU A 303 -1.38 -20.71 11.46
N ARG A 304 -2.15 -19.96 10.67
CA ARG A 304 -3.54 -20.31 10.34
C ARG A 304 -3.64 -21.57 9.51
N TRP A 305 -2.73 -21.75 8.53
CA TRP A 305 -2.64 -22.99 7.77
C TRP A 305 -2.33 -24.19 8.70
N GLY A 306 -1.36 -24.04 9.62
CA GLY A 306 -1.05 -25.05 10.62
C GLY A 306 -2.23 -25.34 11.53
N GLN A 307 -2.91 -24.31 12.03
CA GLN A 307 -4.12 -24.42 12.82
C GLN A 307 -5.18 -25.28 12.13
N HIS A 308 -5.47 -24.97 10.86
CA HIS A 308 -6.42 -25.76 10.07
C HIS A 308 -5.93 -27.20 9.85
N LEU A 309 -4.65 -27.40 9.53
CA LEU A 309 -4.05 -28.74 9.39
C LEU A 309 -4.21 -29.59 10.67
N PHE A 310 -4.19 -28.96 11.83
CA PHE A 310 -4.30 -29.61 13.15
C PHE A 310 -5.76 -29.76 13.63
N GLY A 311 -6.76 -29.51 12.76
CA GLY A 311 -8.19 -29.66 13.09
C GLY A 311 -8.75 -28.45 13.83
N ASP A 312 -8.34 -27.25 13.46
CA ASP A 312 -8.81 -25.96 13.96
C ASP A 312 -8.62 -25.78 15.49
N VAL A 313 -7.54 -26.35 16.02
CA VAL A 313 -7.15 -26.17 17.41
C VAL A 313 -6.82 -24.70 17.68
N ASP A 314 -7.23 -24.21 18.84
CA ASP A 314 -6.95 -22.83 19.24
C ASP A 314 -5.43 -22.52 19.21
N LEU A 315 -5.09 -21.35 18.67
CA LEU A 315 -3.68 -20.92 18.59
C LEU A 315 -3.01 -20.83 19.96
N GLU A 316 -3.73 -20.40 20.99
CA GLU A 316 -3.21 -20.35 22.37
C GLU A 316 -2.79 -21.75 22.86
N VAL A 317 -3.55 -22.80 22.51
CA VAL A 317 -3.21 -24.18 22.84
C VAL A 317 -1.96 -24.63 22.07
N LEU A 318 -1.87 -24.28 20.79
CA LEU A 318 -0.70 -24.61 19.96
C LEU A 318 0.56 -23.89 20.46
N ASP A 319 0.44 -22.66 20.90
CA ASP A 319 1.55 -21.87 21.47
C ASP A 319 2.06 -22.52 22.77
N LEU A 320 1.15 -22.94 23.67
CA LEU A 320 1.51 -23.67 24.92
C LEU A 320 2.21 -25.00 24.61
N GLU A 321 1.76 -25.75 23.61
CA GLU A 321 2.44 -26.98 23.18
C GLU A 321 3.84 -26.67 22.62
N ALA A 322 3.97 -25.61 21.84
CA ALA A 322 5.24 -25.19 21.27
C ALA A 322 6.26 -24.74 22.32
N GLU A 323 5.82 -24.20 23.45
CA GLU A 323 6.71 -23.81 24.56
C GLU A 323 7.50 -25.01 25.11
N THR A 324 6.92 -26.19 25.07
CA THR A 324 7.55 -27.43 25.57
C THR A 324 8.48 -28.09 24.57
N SER A 325 8.44 -27.64 23.32
CA SER A 325 9.24 -28.18 22.20
C SER A 325 10.65 -27.58 22.19
N ALA A 326 11.64 -28.38 21.79
CA ALA A 326 13.02 -27.92 21.69
C ALA A 326 13.18 -26.93 20.53
N PRO A 327 13.86 -25.78 20.73
CA PRO A 327 14.19 -24.88 19.63
C PRO A 327 15.04 -25.56 18.54
N GLY A 328 14.71 -25.32 17.28
CA GLY A 328 15.47 -25.83 16.14
C GLY A 328 15.37 -27.36 15.93
N ALA A 329 14.44 -28.04 16.58
CA ALA A 329 14.21 -29.48 16.35
C ALA A 329 13.76 -29.76 14.93
N LEU A 330 12.96 -28.90 14.36
CA LEU A 330 12.56 -28.91 12.95
C LEU A 330 12.96 -27.59 12.28
N VAL A 331 13.15 -27.63 10.96
CA VAL A 331 13.39 -26.45 10.14
C VAL A 331 12.24 -26.32 9.13
N THR A 332 11.50 -25.23 9.21
CA THR A 332 10.46 -24.89 8.24
C THR A 332 10.94 -23.73 7.35
N LEU A 333 10.81 -23.90 6.04
CA LEU A 333 10.93 -22.81 5.06
C LEU A 333 9.54 -22.27 4.75
N PRO A 334 9.23 -20.98 5.08
CA PRO A 334 7.86 -20.47 5.10
C PRO A 334 7.35 -20.03 3.71
N TYR A 335 7.85 -20.58 2.63
CA TYR A 335 7.60 -20.13 1.26
C TYR A 335 6.31 -20.71 0.66
N PHE A 336 5.22 -20.76 1.43
CA PHE A 336 3.98 -21.42 1.02
C PHE A 336 3.25 -20.69 -0.13
N LEU A 337 3.51 -19.40 -0.32
CA LEU A 337 2.98 -18.57 -1.40
C LEU A 337 4.10 -18.05 -2.34
N GLY A 338 5.21 -18.78 -2.45
CA GLY A 338 6.44 -18.21 -2.98
C GLY A 338 7.07 -17.26 -1.96
N GLU A 339 8.06 -16.47 -2.38
CA GLU A 339 8.62 -15.43 -1.51
C GLU A 339 8.79 -14.12 -2.27
N LYS A 340 8.50 -13.03 -1.56
CA LYS A 340 8.77 -11.67 -1.99
C LYS A 340 10.21 -11.29 -1.62
N SER A 341 10.42 -10.19 -0.92
CA SER A 341 11.76 -9.83 -0.45
C SER A 341 12.24 -10.81 0.64
N PRO A 342 13.53 -11.05 0.77
CA PRO A 342 14.61 -10.57 -0.07
C PRO A 342 14.93 -11.50 -1.27
N LEU A 343 14.15 -12.55 -1.52
CA LEU A 343 14.43 -13.59 -2.51
C LEU A 343 13.80 -13.30 -3.88
N HIS A 344 12.61 -12.68 -3.90
CA HIS A 344 11.83 -12.38 -5.11
C HIS A 344 11.61 -13.58 -6.03
N ASP A 345 11.24 -14.73 -5.44
CA ASP A 345 11.01 -15.98 -6.15
C ASP A 345 9.59 -16.51 -5.89
N PRO A 346 8.66 -16.36 -6.85
CA PRO A 346 7.27 -16.80 -6.70
C PRO A 346 7.12 -18.33 -6.81
N ASP A 347 8.14 -19.04 -7.29
CA ASP A 347 8.10 -20.48 -7.51
C ASP A 347 8.55 -21.30 -6.29
N LEU A 348 9.08 -20.66 -5.26
CA LEU A 348 9.41 -21.31 -3.99
C LEU A 348 8.17 -21.93 -3.36
N ARG A 349 8.38 -23.03 -2.63
CA ARG A 349 7.33 -23.71 -1.86
C ARG A 349 7.81 -24.02 -0.44
N GLY A 350 6.83 -24.16 0.47
CA GLY A 350 7.09 -24.52 1.86
C GLY A 350 7.76 -25.89 1.99
N VAL A 351 8.71 -25.99 2.92
CA VAL A 351 9.42 -27.25 3.24
C VAL A 351 9.49 -27.40 4.74
N ILE A 352 9.27 -28.61 5.24
CA ILE A 352 9.51 -28.98 6.66
C ILE A 352 10.54 -30.10 6.66
N SER A 353 11.65 -29.88 7.35
CA SER A 353 12.76 -30.82 7.45
C SER A 353 13.00 -31.26 8.89
N GLY A 354 13.46 -32.50 9.08
CA GLY A 354 13.79 -33.07 10.40
C GLY A 354 12.66 -33.91 11.01
N LEU A 355 11.58 -34.19 10.29
CA LEU A 355 10.46 -35.01 10.77
C LEU A 355 10.90 -36.42 11.11
N HIS A 356 10.39 -36.94 12.23
CA HIS A 356 10.55 -38.31 12.71
C HIS A 356 9.27 -38.80 13.38
N LEU A 357 9.17 -40.08 13.69
CA LEU A 357 7.95 -40.69 14.25
C LEU A 357 7.51 -40.12 15.62
N GLY A 358 8.42 -39.51 16.35
CA GLY A 358 8.13 -38.84 17.62
C GLY A 358 7.81 -37.35 17.50
N THR A 359 7.80 -36.80 16.28
CA THR A 359 7.47 -35.37 16.07
C THR A 359 6.03 -35.08 16.52
N SER A 360 5.89 -34.15 17.43
CA SER A 360 4.62 -33.68 17.93
C SER A 360 4.04 -32.51 17.12
N ARG A 361 2.77 -32.20 17.37
CA ARG A 361 2.12 -31.01 16.84
C ARG A 361 2.77 -29.73 17.35
N GLY A 362 3.19 -29.72 18.64
CA GLY A 362 3.91 -28.60 19.25
C GLY A 362 5.26 -28.35 18.55
N ASP A 363 6.00 -29.41 18.16
CA ASP A 363 7.26 -29.25 17.42
C ASP A 363 7.04 -28.59 16.05
N LEU A 364 5.97 -28.99 15.36
CA LEU A 364 5.59 -28.38 14.08
C LEU A 364 5.23 -26.90 14.24
N HIS A 365 4.34 -26.60 15.21
CA HIS A 365 3.94 -25.22 15.46
C HIS A 365 5.12 -24.33 15.87
N ARG A 366 6.01 -24.85 16.73
CA ARG A 366 7.28 -24.19 17.06
C ARG A 366 8.10 -23.85 15.84
N SER A 367 8.26 -24.79 14.93
CA SER A 367 9.04 -24.57 13.71
C SER A 367 8.42 -23.51 12.79
N PHE A 368 7.10 -23.33 12.80
CA PHE A 368 6.41 -22.28 12.04
C PHE A 368 6.69 -20.90 12.66
N LEU A 369 6.63 -20.76 13.97
CA LEU A 369 6.99 -19.54 14.68
C LEU A 369 8.46 -19.15 14.41
N GLU A 370 9.37 -20.14 14.51
CA GLU A 370 10.79 -19.93 14.23
C GLU A 370 11.05 -19.54 12.76
N ALA A 371 10.34 -20.15 11.81
CA ALA A 371 10.46 -19.83 10.38
C ALA A 371 10.09 -18.37 10.09
N ILE A 372 9.01 -17.87 10.70
CA ILE A 372 8.60 -16.47 10.60
C ILE A 372 9.70 -15.55 11.17
N ALA A 373 10.21 -15.88 12.36
CA ALA A 373 11.27 -15.11 12.98
C ALA A 373 12.57 -15.09 12.16
N TYR A 374 12.94 -16.21 11.55
CA TYR A 374 14.12 -16.29 10.67
C TYR A 374 13.93 -15.54 9.37
N GLY A 375 12.72 -15.49 8.82
CA GLY A 375 12.40 -14.66 7.66
C GLY A 375 12.63 -13.17 7.95
N PHE A 376 12.16 -12.67 9.09
CA PHE A 376 12.48 -11.29 9.52
C PHE A 376 13.97 -11.10 9.78
N LYS A 377 14.65 -12.09 10.35
CA LYS A 377 16.11 -12.04 10.54
C LYS A 377 16.87 -11.87 9.24
N GLN A 378 16.43 -12.48 8.15
CA GLN A 378 17.04 -12.27 6.82
C GLN A 378 16.95 -10.81 6.40
N HIS A 379 15.80 -10.16 6.58
CA HIS A 379 15.63 -8.73 6.28
C HIS A 379 16.53 -7.85 7.19
N PHE A 380 16.56 -8.14 8.50
CA PHE A 380 17.48 -7.45 9.41
C PHE A 380 18.95 -7.58 9.01
N GLN A 381 19.36 -8.73 8.46
CA GLN A 381 20.72 -8.89 7.95
C GLN A 381 20.98 -7.97 6.75
N VAL A 382 19.99 -7.79 5.86
CA VAL A 382 20.11 -6.84 4.74
C VAL A 382 20.19 -5.41 5.29
N PHE A 383 19.29 -5.01 6.17
CA PHE A 383 19.32 -3.68 6.81
C PHE A 383 20.65 -3.43 7.53
N LYS A 384 21.14 -4.39 8.31
CA LYS A 384 22.43 -4.27 9.00
C LYS A 384 23.58 -4.00 8.04
N LEU A 385 23.61 -4.63 6.87
CA LEU A 385 24.63 -4.38 5.85
C LEU A 385 24.51 -2.97 5.25
N LEU A 386 23.32 -2.41 5.21
CA LEU A 386 23.02 -1.10 4.65
C LEU A 386 23.25 0.03 5.67
N PHE A 387 22.80 -0.16 6.92
CA PHE A 387 22.92 0.85 7.99
C PHE A 387 24.26 0.83 8.73
N LEU A 388 24.97 -0.31 8.80
CA LEU A 388 26.27 -0.41 9.47
C LEU A 388 27.47 -0.13 8.55
N LYS A 389 27.26 0.10 7.26
CA LYS A 389 28.25 0.77 6.40
C LYS A 389 28.27 2.29 6.62
N LEU A 390 27.64 2.73 7.68
CA LEU A 390 27.57 4.08 8.21
C LEU A 390 28.44 4.23 9.49
#